data_12eb0010339dd2b429f669ff83396ca1
#
_entry.id   12eb0010339dd2b429f669ff83396ca1
#
_cell.length_a   1.000
_cell.length_b   1.000
_cell.length_c   1.000
_cell.angle_alpha   90.00
_cell.angle_beta   90.00
_cell.angle_gamma   90.00
#
_symmetry.space_group_name_H-M   'P 1'
#
loop_
_entity.id
_entity.type
_entity.pdbx_description
1 polymer ?
#
loop_
_entity_poly.entity_id
_entity_poly.type
_entity_poly.pdbx_seq_one_letter_code
_entity_poly.pdbx_strand_id
1 'polypeptide(L)'
;MVVEGWLARAAAQRPEHTALRTPRGSCSYAQLHAAARAGAERLRERGAVAGTRVAIALPGGLELAEALHACLLLGAVAVPVDLRLAPAERELICTGCEILVEEPLADGRGGGAPAAAGALSTHDLDATAVVIHTSGTTASPRPVELTYGNLLWSALGSAVALGADPCERWLCALPVSHVGGLSILLRSTIGATTAIVHERFEVDRVLHALDREEVTLVSLVARTLTRLLDAGLARPPALRCALTGGGHVPPALLERALAAGVPVSLTYGLTESCSQVTTTPVAEIGPDRASAGPPLFCTRVRIAADDEILVRGPTVAPAAAAPDGWLRTGDLGSLDARGRLRVTGRKADTIVSGGENVAPAEVEAVLEAHPGVREAAVLGRPDPRWGEAVTAIVVARPGIELEAEELRAHCAGALAAFKVPKQLRITDEPLPRTRSGKLLRRELA
;
A
#
# COMPACT_ATOMS: atom_id res chain seq x y z
N MET A 1 -6.90 5.61 -25.30
CA MET A 1 -8.26 6.18 -24.97
C MET A 1 -8.07 7.45 -24.16
N VAL A 2 -8.88 8.50 -24.45
CA VAL A 2 -8.75 9.81 -23.79
C VAL A 2 -9.97 10.06 -22.91
N VAL A 3 -9.75 10.55 -21.66
CA VAL A 3 -10.78 10.93 -20.69
C VAL A 3 -10.57 12.37 -20.23
N GLU A 4 -11.60 12.99 -19.67
CA GLU A 4 -11.51 14.32 -19.06
C GLU A 4 -10.50 14.33 -17.89
N GLY A 5 -9.74 15.42 -17.75
CA GLY A 5 -8.76 15.58 -16.67
C GLY A 5 -9.42 15.57 -15.31
N TRP A 6 -9.00 14.66 -14.45
CA TRP A 6 -9.70 14.34 -13.19
C TRP A 6 -9.85 15.55 -12.27
N LEU A 7 -8.75 16.31 -12.04
CA LEU A 7 -8.79 17.48 -11.16
C LEU A 7 -9.63 18.62 -11.76
N ALA A 8 -9.54 18.86 -13.08
CA ALA A 8 -10.34 19.87 -13.76
C ALA A 8 -11.84 19.54 -13.64
N ARG A 9 -12.19 18.27 -13.88
CA ARG A 9 -13.56 17.76 -13.71
C ARG A 9 -14.06 17.93 -12.27
N ALA A 10 -13.27 17.51 -11.27
CA ALA A 10 -13.65 17.65 -9.86
C ALA A 10 -13.84 19.11 -9.46
N ALA A 11 -12.96 20.02 -9.92
CA ALA A 11 -13.06 21.45 -9.67
C ALA A 11 -14.29 22.09 -10.37
N ALA A 12 -14.66 21.60 -11.55
CA ALA A 12 -15.88 22.06 -12.23
C ALA A 12 -17.17 21.57 -11.54
N GLN A 13 -17.20 20.31 -11.09
CA GLN A 13 -18.38 19.69 -10.51
C GLN A 13 -18.60 20.08 -9.04
N ARG A 14 -17.51 20.21 -8.27
CA ARG A 14 -17.57 20.45 -6.81
C ARG A 14 -16.51 21.48 -6.36
N PRO A 15 -16.52 22.72 -6.88
CA PRO A 15 -15.46 23.71 -6.67
C PRO A 15 -15.17 23.98 -5.19
N GLU A 16 -16.20 24.10 -4.37
CA GLU A 16 -16.08 24.44 -2.94
C GLU A 16 -15.90 23.21 -2.02
N HIS A 17 -16.02 21.99 -2.57
CA HIS A 17 -15.82 20.78 -1.78
C HIS A 17 -14.36 20.66 -1.37
N THR A 18 -14.09 20.27 -0.12
CA THR A 18 -12.74 20.02 0.38
C THR A 18 -12.09 18.88 -0.40
N ALA A 19 -11.08 19.19 -1.20
CA ALA A 19 -10.30 18.21 -1.92
C ALA A 19 -9.27 17.52 -1.01
N LEU A 20 -8.55 18.35 -0.25
CA LEU A 20 -7.49 17.90 0.63
C LEU A 20 -7.57 18.58 1.98
N ARG A 21 -7.39 17.80 3.05
CA ARG A 21 -7.24 18.28 4.42
C ARG A 21 -5.95 17.73 5.01
N THR A 22 -5.21 18.59 5.71
CA THR A 22 -3.99 18.25 6.42
C THR A 22 -3.99 18.90 7.78
N PRO A 23 -3.12 18.54 8.72
CA PRO A 23 -2.96 19.24 9.99
C PRO A 23 -2.58 20.74 9.85
N ARG A 24 -2.05 21.15 8.68
CA ARG A 24 -1.64 22.53 8.40
C ARG A 24 -2.72 23.37 7.73
N GLY A 25 -3.81 22.76 7.27
CA GLY A 25 -4.90 23.43 6.58
C GLY A 25 -5.62 22.54 5.58
N SER A 26 -6.53 23.13 4.84
CA SER A 26 -7.29 22.44 3.81
C SER A 26 -7.42 23.30 2.56
N CYS A 27 -7.69 22.66 1.43
CA CYS A 27 -8.04 23.35 0.19
C CYS A 27 -9.25 22.70 -0.48
N SER A 28 -10.03 23.53 -1.18
CA SER A 28 -11.13 23.06 -2.02
C SER A 28 -10.60 22.57 -3.37
N TYR A 29 -11.46 21.91 -4.16
CA TYR A 29 -11.10 21.50 -5.52
C TYR A 29 -10.75 22.68 -6.42
N ALA A 30 -11.45 23.81 -6.29
CA ALA A 30 -11.10 25.02 -7.03
C ALA A 30 -9.70 25.53 -6.65
N GLN A 31 -9.38 25.56 -5.37
CA GLN A 31 -8.07 25.99 -4.87
C GLN A 31 -6.96 25.04 -5.28
N LEU A 32 -7.15 23.71 -5.15
CA LEU A 32 -6.16 22.72 -5.57
C LEU A 32 -5.91 22.81 -7.08
N HIS A 33 -6.96 22.97 -7.88
CA HIS A 33 -6.83 23.12 -9.33
C HIS A 33 -6.08 24.40 -9.71
N ALA A 34 -6.36 25.51 -9.06
CA ALA A 34 -5.65 26.78 -9.31
C ALA A 34 -4.16 26.65 -8.94
N ALA A 35 -3.83 26.07 -7.77
CA ALA A 35 -2.46 25.83 -7.33
C ALA A 35 -1.71 24.87 -8.27
N ALA A 36 -2.35 23.76 -8.65
CA ALA A 36 -1.77 22.81 -9.60
C ALA A 36 -1.51 23.43 -10.97
N ARG A 37 -2.38 24.34 -11.45
CA ARG A 37 -2.14 25.08 -12.71
C ARG A 37 -0.95 26.03 -12.60
N ALA A 38 -0.82 26.76 -11.48
CA ALA A 38 0.34 27.62 -11.24
C ALA A 38 1.63 26.78 -11.16
N GLY A 39 1.58 25.64 -10.48
CA GLY A 39 2.69 24.68 -10.43
C GLY A 39 3.06 24.12 -11.81
N ALA A 40 2.06 23.80 -12.65
CA ALA A 40 2.27 23.34 -14.01
C ALA A 40 2.99 24.39 -14.86
N GLU A 41 2.63 25.67 -14.72
CA GLU A 41 3.32 26.75 -15.41
C GLU A 41 4.79 26.86 -14.99
N ARG A 42 5.08 26.79 -13.68
CA ARG A 42 6.46 26.78 -13.17
C ARG A 42 7.27 25.58 -13.65
N LEU A 43 6.64 24.40 -13.75
CA LEU A 43 7.31 23.22 -14.32
C LEU A 43 7.60 23.44 -15.82
N ARG A 44 6.68 24.05 -16.55
CA ARG A 44 6.86 24.38 -17.98
C ARG A 44 7.98 25.40 -18.19
N GLU A 45 8.07 26.41 -17.34
CA GLU A 45 9.20 27.38 -17.35
C GLU A 45 10.56 26.69 -17.10
N ARG A 46 10.57 25.57 -16.35
CA ARG A 46 11.75 24.72 -16.14
C ARG A 46 11.97 23.69 -17.26
N GLY A 47 11.19 23.77 -18.34
CA GLY A 47 11.30 22.91 -19.53
C GLY A 47 10.48 21.63 -19.50
N ALA A 48 9.57 21.44 -18.52
CA ALA A 48 8.71 20.25 -18.50
C ALA A 48 7.73 20.25 -19.66
N VAL A 49 7.62 19.10 -20.31
CA VAL A 49 6.65 18.77 -21.36
C VAL A 49 5.99 17.43 -21.04
N ALA A 50 5.04 17.01 -21.86
CA ALA A 50 4.45 15.67 -21.71
C ALA A 50 5.54 14.59 -21.77
N GLY A 51 5.50 13.66 -20.83
CA GLY A 51 6.49 12.59 -20.67
C GLY A 51 7.74 12.95 -19.85
N THR A 52 8.00 14.23 -19.56
CA THR A 52 9.11 14.64 -18.67
C THR A 52 8.95 14.03 -17.29
N ARG A 53 9.97 13.34 -16.79
CA ARG A 53 9.97 12.78 -15.42
C ARG A 53 10.34 13.84 -14.41
N VAL A 54 9.45 14.07 -13.44
CA VAL A 54 9.59 15.07 -12.39
C VAL A 54 9.69 14.36 -11.05
N ALA A 55 10.86 14.37 -10.42
CA ALA A 55 11.04 13.88 -9.05
C ALA A 55 10.41 14.88 -8.07
N ILE A 56 9.53 14.38 -7.20
CA ILE A 56 8.84 15.18 -6.18
C ILE A 56 9.36 14.76 -4.81
N ALA A 57 10.27 15.53 -4.26
CA ALA A 57 10.90 15.31 -2.95
C ALA A 57 10.31 16.24 -1.88
N LEU A 58 8.97 16.23 -1.78
CA LEU A 58 8.20 17.02 -0.82
C LEU A 58 7.58 16.16 0.27
N PRO A 59 7.39 16.67 1.50
CA PRO A 59 6.64 16.00 2.55
C PRO A 59 5.19 15.74 2.10
N GLY A 60 4.57 14.67 2.63
CA GLY A 60 3.16 14.39 2.38
C GLY A 60 2.27 15.55 2.86
N GLY A 61 1.50 16.15 1.97
CA GLY A 61 0.67 17.32 2.29
C GLY A 61 0.13 18.03 1.06
N LEU A 62 -0.21 19.31 1.26
CA LEU A 62 -0.78 20.17 0.20
C LEU A 62 0.22 20.34 -0.94
N GLU A 63 1.44 20.70 -0.62
CA GLU A 63 2.51 21.04 -1.58
C GLU A 63 2.87 19.83 -2.47
N LEU A 64 2.91 18.64 -1.89
CA LEU A 64 3.13 17.41 -2.66
C LEU A 64 1.95 17.12 -3.58
N ALA A 65 0.71 17.27 -3.10
CA ALA A 65 -0.49 17.04 -3.91
C ALA A 65 -0.59 18.06 -5.07
N GLU A 66 -0.26 19.32 -4.81
CA GLU A 66 -0.18 20.38 -5.84
C GLU A 66 0.85 20.03 -6.92
N ALA A 67 2.07 19.62 -6.53
CA ALA A 67 3.12 19.22 -7.46
C ALA A 67 2.76 17.96 -8.26
N LEU A 68 2.13 16.96 -7.61
CA LEU A 68 1.61 15.77 -8.28
C LEU A 68 0.60 16.16 -9.37
N HIS A 69 -0.41 16.95 -9.01
CA HIS A 69 -1.43 17.37 -9.96
C HIS A 69 -0.90 18.34 -11.04
N ALA A 70 0.12 19.15 -10.72
CA ALA A 70 0.81 19.97 -11.73
C ALA A 70 1.46 19.10 -12.81
N CYS A 71 2.13 18.01 -12.43
CA CYS A 71 2.66 17.04 -13.39
C CYS A 71 1.54 16.42 -14.25
N LEU A 72 0.45 15.98 -13.63
CA LEU A 72 -0.67 15.36 -14.36
C LEU A 72 -1.34 16.33 -15.35
N LEU A 73 -1.43 17.63 -15.01
CA LEU A 73 -1.96 18.67 -15.89
C LEU A 73 -1.06 18.97 -17.10
N LEU A 74 0.24 18.69 -16.99
CA LEU A 74 1.18 18.81 -18.10
C LEU A 74 1.34 17.53 -18.92
N GLY A 75 0.78 16.41 -18.44
CA GLY A 75 1.12 15.09 -18.96
C GLY A 75 2.56 14.68 -18.63
N ALA A 76 3.21 15.36 -17.71
CA ALA A 76 4.51 14.97 -17.17
C ALA A 76 4.35 13.77 -16.21
N VAL A 77 5.42 12.99 -16.07
CA VAL A 77 5.43 11.78 -15.24
C VAL A 77 5.90 12.14 -13.83
N ALA A 78 5.00 12.01 -12.85
CA ALA A 78 5.34 12.26 -11.46
C ALA A 78 6.15 11.09 -10.86
N VAL A 79 7.24 11.40 -10.17
CA VAL A 79 8.09 10.42 -9.46
C VAL A 79 8.17 10.82 -7.98
N PRO A 80 7.23 10.38 -7.13
CA PRO A 80 7.27 10.69 -5.70
C PRO A 80 8.47 10.03 -5.02
N VAL A 81 9.28 10.84 -4.33
CA VAL A 81 10.49 10.39 -3.64
C VAL A 81 10.21 10.20 -2.16
N ASP A 82 10.59 9.05 -1.61
CA ASP A 82 10.47 8.79 -0.17
C ASP A 82 11.57 9.53 0.60
N LEU A 83 11.21 10.59 1.31
CA LEU A 83 12.15 11.40 2.08
C LEU A 83 12.81 10.66 3.26
N ARG A 84 12.29 9.48 3.60
CA ARG A 84 12.87 8.63 4.66
C ARG A 84 14.07 7.82 4.17
N LEU A 85 14.26 7.69 2.85
CA LEU A 85 15.41 7.01 2.25
C LEU A 85 16.71 7.75 2.55
N ALA A 86 17.82 7.02 2.56
CA ALA A 86 19.15 7.62 2.65
C ALA A 86 19.42 8.53 1.43
N PRO A 87 20.29 9.55 1.56
CA PRO A 87 20.58 10.46 0.45
C PRO A 87 20.98 9.75 -0.84
N ALA A 88 21.85 8.75 -0.78
CA ALA A 88 22.28 7.97 -1.94
C ALA A 88 21.11 7.18 -2.60
N GLU A 89 20.19 6.66 -1.82
CA GLU A 89 19.00 5.97 -2.37
C GLU A 89 18.06 6.95 -3.08
N ARG A 90 17.90 8.17 -2.53
CA ARG A 90 17.11 9.24 -3.16
C ARG A 90 17.74 9.70 -4.47
N GLU A 91 19.06 9.86 -4.48
CA GLU A 91 19.82 10.21 -5.68
C GLU A 91 19.61 9.19 -6.81
N LEU A 92 19.63 7.89 -6.50
CA LEU A 92 19.34 6.82 -7.48
C LEU A 92 17.93 6.95 -8.09
N ILE A 93 16.94 7.34 -7.30
CA ILE A 93 15.56 7.57 -7.79
C ILE A 93 15.53 8.81 -8.69
N CYS A 94 16.23 9.87 -8.31
CA CYS A 94 16.25 11.13 -9.05
C CYS A 94 17.08 11.08 -10.32
N THR A 95 18.06 10.17 -10.43
CA THR A 95 18.98 10.09 -11.60
C THR A 95 18.25 9.89 -12.93
N GLY A 96 17.06 9.31 -12.95
CA GLY A 96 16.24 9.14 -14.15
C GLY A 96 15.21 10.25 -14.37
N CYS A 97 15.31 11.39 -13.66
CA CYS A 97 14.37 12.51 -13.72
C CYS A 97 15.06 13.75 -14.26
N GLU A 98 14.37 14.49 -15.14
CA GLU A 98 14.86 15.72 -15.74
C GLU A 98 14.67 16.93 -14.81
N ILE A 99 13.68 16.85 -13.91
CA ILE A 99 13.37 17.93 -12.96
C ILE A 99 13.24 17.35 -11.54
N LEU A 100 13.84 18.05 -10.58
CA LEU A 100 13.70 17.76 -9.15
C LEU A 100 12.93 18.91 -8.48
N VAL A 101 11.88 18.58 -7.72
CA VAL A 101 11.05 19.51 -6.94
C VAL A 101 11.26 19.22 -5.47
N GLU A 102 11.98 20.11 -4.79
CA GLU A 102 12.27 20.05 -3.34
C GLU A 102 11.58 21.17 -2.55
N GLU A 103 11.03 22.17 -3.28
CA GLU A 103 10.32 23.30 -2.71
C GLU A 103 8.93 23.42 -3.33
N PRO A 104 7.95 24.01 -2.63
CA PRO A 104 6.60 24.23 -3.15
C PRO A 104 6.61 24.93 -4.50
N LEU A 105 5.83 24.45 -5.44
CA LEU A 105 5.71 25.05 -6.77
C LEU A 105 4.82 26.31 -6.77
N ALA A 106 3.91 26.46 -5.82
CA ALA A 106 3.05 27.63 -5.67
C ALA A 106 3.35 28.39 -4.37
N ASP A 107 3.30 29.71 -4.38
CA ASP A 107 3.61 30.55 -3.20
C ASP A 107 2.47 30.62 -2.18
N GLY A 108 1.55 29.64 -2.15
CA GLY A 108 0.42 29.57 -1.21
C GLY A 108 -0.59 30.73 -1.32
N ARG A 109 -0.37 31.67 -2.23
CA ARG A 109 -1.28 32.80 -2.49
C ARG A 109 -1.94 32.56 -3.85
N GLY A 110 -3.11 31.92 -3.85
CA GLY A 110 -3.97 31.75 -5.01
C GLY A 110 -4.46 33.09 -5.56
N GLY A 111 -3.58 33.88 -6.12
CA GLY A 111 -3.91 35.01 -6.96
C GLY A 111 -4.06 34.53 -8.39
N GLY A 112 -5.22 34.79 -9.02
CA GLY A 112 -5.64 34.33 -10.32
C GLY A 112 -4.57 34.44 -11.40
N ALA A 113 -3.76 33.39 -11.54
CA ALA A 113 -2.89 33.25 -12.68
C ALA A 113 -3.75 33.09 -13.94
N PRO A 114 -3.39 33.73 -15.08
CA PRO A 114 -4.07 33.53 -16.35
C PRO A 114 -4.08 32.05 -16.71
N ALA A 115 -5.06 31.65 -17.51
CA ALA A 115 -5.20 30.27 -17.95
C ALA A 115 -3.85 29.76 -18.49
N ALA A 116 -3.27 28.74 -17.84
CA ALA A 116 -2.03 28.14 -18.31
C ALA A 116 -2.25 27.65 -19.75
N ALA A 117 -1.65 28.35 -20.70
CA ALA A 117 -1.68 27.93 -22.09
C ALA A 117 -0.92 26.60 -22.19
N GLY A 118 -1.64 25.50 -22.47
CA GLY A 118 -1.06 24.17 -22.60
C GLY A 118 -1.36 23.17 -21.47
N ALA A 119 -2.15 23.53 -20.45
CA ALA A 119 -2.65 22.54 -19.48
C ALA A 119 -3.58 21.55 -20.17
N LEU A 120 -3.35 20.25 -19.99
CA LEU A 120 -4.18 19.20 -20.56
C LEU A 120 -5.55 19.21 -19.88
N SER A 121 -6.59 19.34 -20.68
CA SER A 121 -7.99 19.14 -20.25
C SER A 121 -8.38 17.67 -20.20
N THR A 122 -7.51 16.78 -20.70
CA THR A 122 -7.77 15.35 -20.87
C THR A 122 -6.54 14.51 -20.51
N HIS A 123 -6.75 13.26 -20.15
CA HIS A 123 -5.69 12.27 -19.93
C HIS A 123 -5.79 11.17 -20.98
N ASP A 124 -4.67 10.86 -21.63
CA ASP A 124 -4.55 9.64 -22.43
C ASP A 124 -4.27 8.46 -21.49
N LEU A 125 -5.19 7.49 -21.48
CA LEU A 125 -5.11 6.36 -20.56
C LEU A 125 -3.90 5.44 -20.79
N ASP A 126 -3.29 5.50 -21.96
CA ASP A 126 -2.14 4.68 -22.32
C ASP A 126 -0.80 5.37 -21.95
N ALA A 127 -0.84 6.68 -21.65
CA ALA A 127 0.34 7.43 -21.23
C ALA A 127 0.74 7.13 -19.78
N THR A 128 2.05 7.10 -19.51
CA THR A 128 2.58 6.99 -18.14
C THR A 128 2.27 8.25 -17.35
N ALA A 129 1.67 8.10 -16.18
CA ALA A 129 1.32 9.20 -15.28
C ALA A 129 2.29 9.31 -14.08
N VAL A 130 2.71 8.15 -13.54
CA VAL A 130 3.51 8.08 -12.32
C VAL A 130 4.53 6.95 -12.40
N VAL A 131 5.71 7.15 -11.82
CA VAL A 131 6.68 6.07 -11.54
C VAL A 131 6.81 5.89 -10.04
N ILE A 132 6.58 4.67 -9.58
CA ILE A 132 6.80 4.28 -8.17
C ILE A 132 8.00 3.37 -8.10
N HIS A 133 8.95 3.69 -7.23
CA HIS A 133 10.11 2.83 -6.99
C HIS A 133 9.82 1.82 -5.90
N THR A 134 10.06 0.53 -6.19
CA THR A 134 9.92 -0.56 -5.24
C THR A 134 11.28 -0.97 -4.71
N SER A 135 11.36 -1.26 -3.40
CA SER A 135 12.53 -1.91 -2.80
C SER A 135 12.55 -3.36 -3.28
N GLY A 136 13.24 -3.63 -4.41
CA GLY A 136 13.44 -4.98 -4.90
C GLY A 136 14.29 -5.83 -3.94
N THR A 137 14.35 -7.14 -4.20
CA THR A 137 15.33 -8.06 -3.55
C THR A 137 16.78 -7.75 -3.93
N THR A 138 17.00 -6.88 -4.91
CA THR A 138 18.30 -6.34 -5.36
C THR A 138 18.57 -4.99 -4.71
N ALA A 139 19.85 -4.61 -4.62
CA ALA A 139 20.30 -3.37 -3.96
C ALA A 139 19.78 -2.06 -4.60
N SER A 140 19.22 -2.12 -5.82
CA SER A 140 18.72 -0.94 -6.53
C SER A 140 17.19 -0.91 -6.55
N PRO A 141 16.56 0.26 -6.29
CA PRO A 141 15.14 0.46 -6.43
C PRO A 141 14.69 0.18 -7.88
N ARG A 142 13.60 -0.58 -8.05
CA ARG A 142 13.04 -0.87 -9.39
C ARG A 142 11.91 0.09 -9.70
N PRO A 143 11.95 0.84 -10.82
CA PRO A 143 10.86 1.69 -11.24
C PRO A 143 9.70 0.85 -11.77
N VAL A 144 8.47 1.21 -11.37
CA VAL A 144 7.23 0.69 -11.92
C VAL A 144 6.47 1.86 -12.53
N GLU A 145 6.27 1.83 -13.82
CA GLU A 145 5.53 2.86 -14.56
C GLU A 145 4.04 2.53 -14.53
N LEU A 146 3.25 3.46 -14.01
CA LEU A 146 1.80 3.36 -13.95
C LEU A 146 1.17 4.37 -14.91
N THR A 147 0.31 3.87 -15.79
CA THR A 147 -0.43 4.71 -16.75
C THR A 147 -1.63 5.38 -16.09
N TYR A 148 -2.17 6.43 -16.72
CA TYR A 148 -3.45 7.01 -16.33
C TYR A 148 -4.56 5.93 -16.31
N GLY A 149 -4.52 5.00 -17.26
CA GLY A 149 -5.45 3.86 -17.29
C GLY A 149 -5.33 2.95 -16.07
N ASN A 150 -4.11 2.58 -15.66
CA ASN A 150 -3.91 1.78 -14.45
C ASN A 150 -4.53 2.46 -13.22
N LEU A 151 -4.29 3.77 -13.06
CA LEU A 151 -4.80 4.56 -11.94
C LEU A 151 -6.32 4.67 -11.95
N LEU A 152 -6.93 4.94 -13.12
CA LEU A 152 -8.38 5.02 -13.28
C LEU A 152 -9.06 3.69 -12.94
N TRP A 153 -8.60 2.58 -13.52
CA TRP A 153 -9.17 1.27 -13.27
C TRP A 153 -8.99 0.81 -11.82
N SER A 154 -7.85 1.16 -11.20
CA SER A 154 -7.62 0.93 -9.77
C SER A 154 -8.62 1.73 -8.90
N ALA A 155 -8.91 2.99 -9.25
CA ALA A 155 -9.90 3.81 -8.56
C ALA A 155 -11.32 3.24 -8.69
N LEU A 156 -11.73 2.87 -9.91
CA LEU A 156 -13.05 2.29 -10.17
C LEU A 156 -13.20 0.92 -9.49
N GLY A 157 -12.18 0.06 -9.57
CA GLY A 157 -12.19 -1.23 -8.88
C GLY A 157 -12.33 -1.10 -7.37
N SER A 158 -11.62 -0.15 -6.79
CA SER A 158 -11.73 0.18 -5.36
C SER A 158 -13.12 0.69 -5.00
N ALA A 159 -13.69 1.59 -5.81
CA ALA A 159 -15.02 2.16 -5.57
C ALA A 159 -16.12 1.08 -5.61
N VAL A 160 -16.01 0.10 -6.52
CA VAL A 160 -16.96 -1.03 -6.56
C VAL A 160 -16.85 -1.91 -5.32
N ALA A 161 -15.62 -2.22 -4.87
CA ALA A 161 -15.41 -3.10 -3.71
C ALA A 161 -15.74 -2.43 -2.37
N LEU A 162 -15.39 -1.16 -2.22
CA LEU A 162 -15.56 -0.41 -0.98
C LEU A 162 -16.85 0.42 -0.92
N GLY A 163 -17.56 0.56 -2.04
CA GLY A 163 -18.65 1.51 -2.22
C GLY A 163 -18.14 2.89 -2.63
N ALA A 164 -19.01 3.67 -3.27
CA ALA A 164 -18.76 5.04 -3.69
C ALA A 164 -19.72 5.99 -2.96
N ASP A 165 -19.20 6.72 -1.98
CA ASP A 165 -19.97 7.73 -1.25
C ASP A 165 -19.43 9.13 -1.63
N PRO A 166 -20.28 10.06 -2.12
CA PRO A 166 -19.86 11.43 -2.41
C PRO A 166 -19.30 12.20 -1.21
N CYS A 167 -19.62 11.77 0.01
CA CYS A 167 -19.13 12.34 1.26
C CYS A 167 -17.89 11.61 1.82
N GLU A 168 -17.27 10.73 1.03
CA GLU A 168 -16.12 9.95 1.46
C GLU A 168 -14.97 10.83 1.96
N ARG A 169 -14.40 10.43 3.09
CA ARG A 169 -13.25 11.09 3.73
C ARG A 169 -12.19 10.04 4.01
N TRP A 170 -11.21 9.95 3.11
CA TRP A 170 -10.19 8.90 3.16
C TRP A 170 -8.92 9.37 3.85
N LEU A 171 -8.61 8.81 5.02
CA LEU A 171 -7.38 9.12 5.74
C LEU A 171 -6.17 8.38 5.14
N CYS A 172 -5.19 9.16 4.71
CA CYS A 172 -3.89 8.74 4.24
C CYS A 172 -2.80 9.07 5.28
N ALA A 173 -2.37 8.06 6.03
CA ALA A 173 -1.18 8.12 6.88
C ALA A 173 -0.06 7.22 6.34
N LEU A 174 -0.23 6.70 5.12
CA LEU A 174 0.78 5.95 4.38
C LEU A 174 1.63 6.92 3.54
N PRO A 175 2.89 6.58 3.26
CA PRO A 175 3.71 7.42 2.40
C PRO A 175 3.15 7.49 0.97
N VAL A 176 3.07 8.69 0.42
CA VAL A 176 2.60 8.93 -0.95
C VAL A 176 3.60 8.43 -2.01
N SER A 177 4.85 8.20 -1.62
CA SER A 177 5.86 7.52 -2.44
C SER A 177 5.58 6.03 -2.69
N HIS A 178 4.59 5.45 -1.97
CA HIS A 178 4.09 4.11 -2.22
C HIS A 178 2.70 4.16 -2.84
N VAL A 179 2.41 3.19 -3.70
CA VAL A 179 1.12 3.13 -4.42
C VAL A 179 -0.10 3.13 -3.48
N GLY A 180 0.03 2.59 -2.26
CA GLY A 180 -1.06 2.59 -1.26
C GLY A 180 -1.44 4.00 -0.80
N GLY A 181 -0.46 4.88 -0.54
CA GLY A 181 -0.71 6.28 -0.18
C GLY A 181 -1.11 7.13 -1.38
N LEU A 182 -0.37 7.01 -2.50
CA LEU A 182 -0.68 7.72 -3.74
C LEU A 182 -2.11 7.48 -4.23
N SER A 183 -2.55 6.22 -4.17
CA SER A 183 -3.89 5.84 -4.61
C SER A 183 -5.00 6.59 -3.88
N ILE A 184 -4.81 6.94 -2.60
CA ILE A 184 -5.83 7.69 -1.84
C ILE A 184 -6.03 9.07 -2.43
N LEU A 185 -4.94 9.80 -2.72
CA LEU A 185 -5.02 11.13 -3.34
C LEU A 185 -5.74 11.08 -4.69
N LEU A 186 -5.34 10.14 -5.55
CA LEU A 186 -5.88 10.04 -6.90
C LEU A 186 -7.33 9.52 -6.91
N ARG A 187 -7.66 8.54 -6.08
CA ARG A 187 -9.04 8.03 -5.92
C ARG A 187 -9.97 9.12 -5.43
N SER A 188 -9.54 9.90 -4.44
CA SER A 188 -10.33 11.04 -3.94
C SER A 188 -10.55 12.09 -5.03
N THR A 189 -9.52 12.40 -5.84
CA THR A 189 -9.65 13.34 -6.96
C THR A 189 -10.58 12.80 -8.06
N ILE A 190 -10.46 11.52 -8.43
CA ILE A 190 -11.32 10.88 -9.43
C ILE A 190 -12.77 10.84 -8.96
N GLY A 191 -13.01 10.57 -7.68
CA GLY A 191 -14.34 10.53 -7.06
C GLY A 191 -14.88 11.90 -6.63
N ALA A 192 -14.08 12.97 -6.72
CA ALA A 192 -14.37 14.30 -6.17
C ALA A 192 -14.77 14.26 -4.68
N THR A 193 -14.04 13.45 -3.88
CA THR A 193 -14.23 13.27 -2.44
C THR A 193 -13.08 13.90 -1.65
N THR A 194 -12.98 13.71 -0.35
CA THR A 194 -11.94 14.34 0.49
C THR A 194 -10.83 13.37 0.84
N ALA A 195 -9.57 13.72 0.53
CA ALA A 195 -8.40 13.06 1.11
C ALA A 195 -7.95 13.81 2.37
N ILE A 196 -7.78 13.08 3.50
CA ILE A 196 -7.17 13.61 4.73
C ILE A 196 -5.75 13.07 4.77
N VAL A 197 -4.73 13.93 4.65
CA VAL A 197 -3.35 13.51 4.49
C VAL A 197 -2.52 13.90 5.69
N HIS A 198 -1.92 12.91 6.33
CA HIS A 198 -0.91 13.09 7.35
C HIS A 198 0.47 12.87 6.72
N GLU A 199 1.41 13.75 7.01
CA GLU A 199 2.79 13.66 6.51
C GLU A 199 3.45 12.32 6.85
N ARG A 200 3.13 11.81 8.04
CA ARG A 200 3.60 10.53 8.58
C ARG A 200 2.58 9.91 9.51
N PHE A 201 2.72 8.62 9.75
CA PHE A 201 1.88 7.91 10.73
C PHE A 201 2.30 8.27 12.15
N GLU A 202 1.42 8.94 12.88
CA GLU A 202 1.50 9.23 14.32
C GLU A 202 0.22 8.73 14.98
N VAL A 203 0.35 7.86 16.00
CA VAL A 203 -0.81 7.18 16.63
C VAL A 203 -1.86 8.18 17.10
N ASP A 204 -1.45 9.17 17.90
CA ASP A 204 -2.37 10.13 18.49
C ASP A 204 -3.11 10.97 17.45
N ARG A 205 -2.41 11.37 16.37
CA ARG A 205 -3.03 12.12 15.27
C ARG A 205 -4.02 11.29 14.49
N VAL A 206 -3.70 10.01 14.22
CA VAL A 206 -4.61 9.11 13.53
C VAL A 206 -5.83 8.81 14.39
N LEU A 207 -5.66 8.55 15.69
CA LEU A 207 -6.77 8.38 16.62
C LEU A 207 -7.66 9.63 16.68
N HIS A 208 -7.06 10.81 16.77
CA HIS A 208 -7.79 12.09 16.76
C HIS A 208 -8.59 12.26 15.46
N ALA A 209 -7.99 11.99 14.31
CA ALA A 209 -8.68 12.10 13.02
C ALA A 209 -9.85 11.11 12.93
N LEU A 210 -9.66 9.85 13.35
CA LEU A 210 -10.70 8.82 13.36
C LEU A 210 -11.87 9.18 14.30
N ASP A 211 -11.61 9.91 15.39
CA ASP A 211 -12.64 10.32 16.36
C ASP A 211 -13.34 11.63 15.95
N ARG A 212 -12.62 12.60 15.36
CA ARG A 212 -13.08 13.99 15.22
C ARG A 212 -13.25 14.49 13.79
N GLU A 213 -12.64 13.82 12.80
CA GLU A 213 -12.60 14.32 11.44
C GLU A 213 -13.55 13.58 10.49
N GLU A 214 -14.51 12.82 11.03
CA GLU A 214 -15.51 12.05 10.26
C GLU A 214 -14.86 11.17 9.17
N VAL A 215 -13.71 10.57 9.50
CA VAL A 215 -13.00 9.65 8.59
C VAL A 215 -13.86 8.43 8.31
N THR A 216 -14.17 8.21 7.04
CA THR A 216 -15.00 7.07 6.60
C THR A 216 -14.15 5.90 6.11
N LEU A 217 -12.99 6.17 5.52
CA LEU A 217 -12.01 5.18 5.11
C LEU A 217 -10.63 5.51 5.66
N VAL A 218 -9.88 4.48 6.06
CA VAL A 218 -8.45 4.59 6.38
C VAL A 218 -7.69 3.44 5.77
N SER A 219 -6.48 3.71 5.21
CA SER A 219 -5.61 2.64 4.73
C SER A 219 -4.50 2.38 5.74
N LEU A 220 -4.35 1.11 6.13
CA LEU A 220 -3.42 0.66 7.16
C LEU A 220 -2.58 -0.53 6.67
N VAL A 221 -1.46 -0.74 7.33
CA VAL A 221 -0.74 -2.02 7.33
C VAL A 221 -0.90 -2.70 8.69
N ALA A 222 -0.64 -4.00 8.80
CA ALA A 222 -0.81 -4.74 10.06
C ALA A 222 -0.18 -4.04 11.27
N ARG A 223 1.07 -3.55 11.11
CA ARG A 223 1.79 -2.84 12.17
C ARG A 223 1.09 -1.56 12.65
N THR A 224 0.54 -0.76 11.73
CA THR A 224 -0.14 0.48 12.11
C THR A 224 -1.48 0.18 12.77
N LEU A 225 -2.20 -0.84 12.31
CA LEU A 225 -3.42 -1.32 12.96
C LEU A 225 -3.13 -1.81 14.37
N THR A 226 -2.08 -2.62 14.57
CA THR A 226 -1.65 -3.07 15.90
C THR A 226 -1.41 -1.89 16.85
N ARG A 227 -0.61 -0.90 16.41
CA ARG A 227 -0.30 0.28 17.23
C ARG A 227 -1.53 1.11 17.60
N LEU A 228 -2.50 1.23 16.70
CA LEU A 228 -3.76 1.93 16.99
C LEU A 228 -4.62 1.16 18.01
N LEU A 229 -4.70 -0.17 17.88
CA LEU A 229 -5.42 -1.01 18.84
C LEU A 229 -4.73 -1.03 20.20
N ASP A 230 -3.38 -1.03 20.25
CA ASP A 230 -2.61 -0.93 21.50
C ASP A 230 -2.85 0.40 22.21
N ALA A 231 -3.08 1.46 21.45
CA ALA A 231 -3.40 2.80 21.96
C ALA A 231 -4.91 3.04 22.20
N GLY A 232 -5.73 1.97 22.14
CA GLY A 232 -7.14 2.03 22.51
C GLY A 232 -8.10 2.36 21.40
N LEU A 233 -7.73 2.22 20.11
CA LEU A 233 -8.69 2.37 19.01
C LEU A 233 -9.88 1.44 19.21
N ALA A 234 -11.07 2.00 19.36
CA ALA A 234 -12.32 1.27 19.48
C ALA A 234 -13.48 2.07 18.91
N ARG A 235 -14.33 1.41 18.13
CA ARG A 235 -15.58 1.92 17.56
C ARG A 235 -15.47 3.35 17.00
N PRO A 236 -14.58 3.59 16.02
CA PRO A 236 -14.46 4.91 15.40
C PRO A 236 -15.81 5.32 14.76
N PRO A 237 -16.35 6.52 15.08
CA PRO A 237 -17.78 6.81 14.90
C PRO A 237 -18.25 6.84 13.44
N ALA A 238 -17.39 7.31 12.51
CA ALA A 238 -17.75 7.44 11.09
C ALA A 238 -17.07 6.37 10.21
N LEU A 239 -16.13 5.59 10.76
CA LEU A 239 -15.33 4.67 9.96
C LEU A 239 -16.16 3.49 9.47
N ARG A 240 -16.30 3.37 8.16
CA ARG A 240 -16.96 2.23 7.51
C ARG A 240 -15.99 1.15 7.00
N CYS A 241 -14.71 1.51 6.83
CA CYS A 241 -13.69 0.55 6.40
C CYS A 241 -12.25 0.98 6.79
N ALA A 242 -11.54 0.08 7.45
CA ALA A 242 -10.10 0.11 7.61
C ALA A 242 -9.47 -0.86 6.57
N LEU A 243 -9.11 -0.32 5.40
CA LEU A 243 -8.49 -1.10 4.33
C LEU A 243 -7.08 -1.51 4.73
N THR A 244 -6.86 -2.79 4.98
CA THR A 244 -5.60 -3.30 5.54
C THR A 244 -4.93 -4.29 4.59
N GLY A 245 -3.67 -4.02 4.24
CA GLY A 245 -2.90 -4.84 3.31
C GLY A 245 -1.41 -4.49 3.29
N GLY A 246 -0.73 -4.76 2.17
CA GLY A 246 0.71 -4.50 2.00
C GLY A 246 1.63 -5.51 2.69
N GLY A 247 1.10 -6.55 3.31
CA GLY A 247 1.81 -7.64 3.95
C GLY A 247 0.85 -8.60 4.66
N HIS A 248 1.41 -9.61 5.32
CA HIS A 248 0.62 -10.55 6.12
C HIS A 248 -0.10 -9.83 7.27
N VAL A 249 -1.36 -10.15 7.45
CA VAL A 249 -2.19 -9.67 8.57
C VAL A 249 -2.59 -10.88 9.41
N PRO A 250 -2.03 -11.02 10.63
CA PRO A 250 -2.31 -12.16 11.50
C PRO A 250 -3.80 -12.31 11.83
N PRO A 251 -4.36 -13.54 11.84
CA PRO A 251 -5.75 -13.76 12.22
C PRO A 251 -6.12 -13.19 13.60
N ALA A 252 -5.25 -13.34 14.58
CA ALA A 252 -5.45 -12.78 15.92
C ALA A 252 -5.57 -11.24 15.92
N LEU A 253 -4.86 -10.54 15.03
CA LEU A 253 -5.00 -9.09 14.87
C LEU A 253 -6.38 -8.72 14.34
N LEU A 254 -6.91 -9.50 13.40
CA LEU A 254 -8.25 -9.30 12.84
C LEU A 254 -9.35 -9.54 13.89
N GLU A 255 -9.22 -10.60 14.69
CA GLU A 255 -10.13 -10.91 15.79
C GLU A 255 -10.13 -9.77 16.82
N ARG A 256 -8.94 -9.28 17.16
CA ARG A 256 -8.78 -8.15 18.06
C ARG A 256 -9.41 -6.86 17.52
N ALA A 257 -9.22 -6.57 16.23
CA ALA A 257 -9.84 -5.42 15.57
C ALA A 257 -11.37 -5.52 15.57
N LEU A 258 -11.90 -6.72 15.33
CA LEU A 258 -13.34 -6.96 15.37
C LEU A 258 -13.92 -6.74 16.78
N ALA A 259 -13.28 -7.32 17.79
CA ALA A 259 -13.69 -7.15 19.17
C ALA A 259 -13.69 -5.66 19.57
N ALA A 260 -12.75 -4.88 19.02
CA ALA A 260 -12.70 -3.42 19.18
C ALA A 260 -13.74 -2.66 18.31
N GLY A 261 -14.54 -3.35 17.50
CA GLY A 261 -15.52 -2.71 16.61
C GLY A 261 -14.89 -1.94 15.44
N VAL A 262 -13.69 -2.31 15.00
CA VAL A 262 -13.00 -1.70 13.85
C VAL A 262 -13.30 -2.53 12.59
N PRO A 263 -13.93 -1.94 11.56
CA PRO A 263 -14.35 -2.65 10.35
C PRO A 263 -13.16 -2.87 9.39
N VAL A 264 -12.39 -3.92 9.61
CA VAL A 264 -11.22 -4.24 8.78
C VAL A 264 -11.62 -4.96 7.50
N SER A 265 -11.26 -4.39 6.35
CA SER A 265 -11.30 -5.03 5.03
C SER A 265 -9.88 -5.43 4.62
N LEU A 266 -9.66 -6.70 4.36
CA LEU A 266 -8.38 -7.16 3.85
C LEU A 266 -8.26 -6.92 2.35
N THR A 267 -7.06 -6.57 1.92
CA THR A 267 -6.73 -6.40 0.50
C THR A 267 -5.36 -7.00 0.18
N TYR A 268 -5.27 -7.61 -0.99
CA TYR A 268 -4.01 -8.02 -1.61
C TYR A 268 -3.76 -7.17 -2.84
N GLY A 269 -2.51 -6.81 -3.04
CA GLY A 269 -2.05 -6.09 -4.22
C GLY A 269 -0.58 -5.70 -4.11
N LEU A 270 -0.06 -5.18 -5.20
CA LEU A 270 1.34 -4.81 -5.38
C LEU A 270 1.45 -3.58 -6.27
N THR A 271 2.63 -2.98 -6.32
CA THR A 271 2.86 -1.77 -7.12
C THR A 271 2.61 -2.03 -8.60
N GLU A 272 3.04 -3.19 -9.10
CA GLU A 272 2.89 -3.64 -10.48
C GLU A 272 1.43 -3.86 -10.90
N SER A 273 0.51 -3.97 -9.94
CA SER A 273 -0.94 -4.05 -10.17
C SER A 273 -1.68 -2.76 -9.76
N CYS A 274 -0.96 -1.66 -9.59
CA CYS A 274 -1.53 -0.36 -9.21
C CYS A 274 -2.38 -0.42 -7.94
N SER A 275 -1.85 -1.02 -6.87
CA SER A 275 -2.42 -1.20 -5.54
C SER A 275 -3.26 -2.48 -5.39
N GLN A 276 -4.59 -2.39 -5.39
CA GLN A 276 -5.50 -3.51 -5.09
C GLN A 276 -5.67 -4.46 -6.28
N VAL A 277 -5.64 -5.76 -5.99
CA VAL A 277 -5.99 -6.87 -6.90
C VAL A 277 -7.27 -7.56 -6.42
N THR A 278 -7.28 -7.91 -5.13
CA THR A 278 -8.45 -8.46 -4.44
C THR A 278 -8.75 -7.63 -3.21
N THR A 279 -10.01 -7.58 -2.80
CA THR A 279 -10.42 -6.81 -1.61
C THR A 279 -11.68 -7.43 -1.04
N THR A 280 -11.75 -7.61 0.28
CA THR A 280 -12.98 -7.99 0.96
C THR A 280 -13.98 -6.83 0.87
N PRO A 281 -15.15 -7.01 0.25
CA PRO A 281 -16.17 -5.97 0.18
C PRO A 281 -16.61 -5.51 1.58
N VAL A 282 -16.94 -4.21 1.73
CA VAL A 282 -17.37 -3.67 3.03
C VAL A 282 -18.57 -4.42 3.59
N ALA A 283 -19.51 -4.85 2.74
CA ALA A 283 -20.68 -5.62 3.14
C ALA A 283 -20.36 -7.05 3.64
N GLU A 284 -19.14 -7.56 3.36
CA GLU A 284 -18.69 -8.90 3.75
C GLU A 284 -17.68 -8.88 4.91
N ILE A 285 -17.45 -7.73 5.52
CA ILE A 285 -16.58 -7.63 6.70
C ILE A 285 -17.18 -8.46 7.84
N GLY A 286 -16.49 -9.51 8.24
CA GLY A 286 -17.04 -10.46 9.22
C GLY A 286 -16.01 -11.50 9.72
N PRO A 287 -16.45 -12.56 10.39
CA PRO A 287 -15.57 -13.54 11.04
C PRO A 287 -14.79 -14.47 10.08
N ASP A 288 -15.20 -14.63 8.83
CA ASP A 288 -14.49 -15.47 7.83
C ASP A 288 -13.35 -14.67 7.17
N ARG A 289 -12.18 -14.68 7.82
CA ARG A 289 -11.14 -13.63 7.65
C ARG A 289 -9.82 -14.09 7.08
N ALA A 290 -9.68 -15.34 6.71
CA ALA A 290 -8.43 -15.84 6.16
C ALA A 290 -8.22 -15.47 4.68
N SER A 291 -9.10 -14.61 4.11
CA SER A 291 -9.12 -14.27 2.69
C SER A 291 -8.93 -12.78 2.47
N ALA A 292 -8.13 -12.42 1.47
CA ALA A 292 -7.98 -11.05 0.97
C ALA A 292 -9.14 -10.63 0.02
N GLY A 293 -10.26 -11.36 0.04
CA GLY A 293 -11.45 -11.08 -0.74
C GLY A 293 -11.41 -11.61 -2.18
N PRO A 294 -12.49 -11.40 -2.94
CA PRO A 294 -12.56 -11.71 -4.35
C PRO A 294 -11.72 -10.72 -5.18
N PRO A 295 -11.34 -11.07 -6.43
CA PRO A 295 -10.75 -10.14 -7.38
C PRO A 295 -11.66 -8.92 -7.58
N LEU A 296 -11.03 -7.74 -7.72
CA LEU A 296 -11.76 -6.54 -8.14
C LEU A 296 -12.43 -6.80 -9.50
N PHE A 297 -13.56 -6.17 -9.78
CA PHE A 297 -14.33 -6.41 -11.00
C PHE A 297 -13.52 -6.23 -12.29
N CYS A 298 -12.47 -5.42 -12.26
CA CYS A 298 -11.58 -5.15 -13.39
C CYS A 298 -10.34 -6.07 -13.44
N THR A 299 -10.17 -6.99 -12.47
CA THR A 299 -9.02 -7.89 -12.40
C THR A 299 -9.42 -9.34 -12.53
N ARG A 300 -8.52 -10.16 -13.06
CA ARG A 300 -8.63 -11.61 -13.06
C ARG A 300 -7.47 -12.19 -12.29
N VAL A 301 -7.76 -13.16 -11.44
CA VAL A 301 -6.76 -13.91 -10.68
C VAL A 301 -6.83 -15.38 -11.10
N ARG A 302 -5.68 -15.98 -11.29
CA ARG A 302 -5.52 -17.42 -11.55
C ARG A 302 -4.37 -17.93 -10.69
N ILE A 303 -4.49 -19.15 -10.21
CA ILE A 303 -3.42 -19.86 -9.52
C ILE A 303 -2.73 -20.76 -10.53
N ALA A 304 -1.42 -20.65 -10.65
CA ALA A 304 -0.60 -21.50 -11.51
C ALA A 304 -0.41 -22.90 -10.90
N ALA A 305 0.16 -23.84 -11.65
CA ALA A 305 0.38 -25.20 -11.16
C ALA A 305 1.37 -25.31 -9.98
N ASP A 306 2.19 -24.29 -9.79
CA ASP A 306 3.14 -24.12 -8.68
C ASP A 306 2.64 -23.18 -7.58
N ASP A 307 1.32 -23.02 -7.50
CA ASP A 307 0.60 -22.17 -6.56
C ASP A 307 0.88 -20.66 -6.69
N GLU A 308 1.60 -20.21 -7.73
CA GLU A 308 1.85 -18.81 -7.95
C GLU A 308 0.57 -18.06 -8.33
N ILE A 309 0.33 -16.93 -7.67
CA ILE A 309 -0.77 -16.00 -7.97
C ILE A 309 -0.43 -15.24 -9.26
N LEU A 310 -1.28 -15.40 -10.27
CA LEU A 310 -1.20 -14.68 -11.54
C LEU A 310 -2.31 -13.65 -11.61
N VAL A 311 -1.98 -12.44 -12.04
CA VAL A 311 -2.93 -11.31 -12.14
C VAL A 311 -2.99 -10.80 -13.57
N ARG A 312 -4.21 -10.52 -14.07
CA ARG A 312 -4.44 -9.89 -15.36
C ARG A 312 -5.55 -8.84 -15.26
N GLY A 313 -5.38 -7.72 -15.92
CA GLY A 313 -6.39 -6.67 -16.00
C GLY A 313 -5.79 -5.31 -16.29
N PRO A 314 -6.62 -4.29 -16.49
CA PRO A 314 -6.18 -2.93 -16.85
C PRO A 314 -5.46 -2.21 -15.71
N THR A 315 -5.40 -2.78 -14.50
CA THR A 315 -4.62 -2.25 -13.38
C THR A 315 -3.14 -2.69 -13.44
N VAL A 316 -2.82 -3.72 -14.22
CA VAL A 316 -1.44 -4.22 -14.34
C VAL A 316 -0.59 -3.26 -15.16
N ALA A 317 0.55 -2.85 -14.62
CA ALA A 317 1.53 -2.01 -15.31
C ALA A 317 2.00 -2.70 -16.61
N PRO A 318 2.01 -2.01 -17.76
CA PRO A 318 2.31 -2.65 -19.04
C PRO A 318 3.62 -3.43 -19.08
N ALA A 319 4.68 -2.87 -18.50
CA ALA A 319 6.01 -3.51 -18.45
C ALA A 319 6.10 -4.70 -17.47
N ALA A 320 5.12 -4.87 -16.58
CA ALA A 320 5.09 -5.97 -15.62
C ALA A 320 4.33 -7.21 -16.13
N ALA A 321 3.52 -7.04 -17.17
CA ALA A 321 2.81 -8.13 -17.79
C ALA A 321 3.75 -8.99 -18.67
N ALA A 322 3.68 -10.32 -18.52
CA ALA A 322 4.34 -11.24 -19.44
C ALA A 322 3.66 -11.21 -20.84
N PRO A 323 4.27 -11.79 -21.89
CA PRO A 323 3.69 -11.80 -23.24
C PRO A 323 2.29 -12.40 -23.35
N ASP A 324 1.92 -13.29 -22.42
CA ASP A 324 0.57 -13.87 -22.29
C ASP A 324 -0.44 -12.92 -21.60
N GLY A 325 -0.01 -11.74 -21.21
CA GLY A 325 -0.81 -10.70 -20.55
C GLY A 325 -1.02 -10.92 -19.06
N TRP A 326 -0.36 -11.90 -18.44
CA TRP A 326 -0.42 -12.15 -17.00
C TRP A 326 0.80 -11.57 -16.28
N LEU A 327 0.55 -10.90 -15.17
CA LEU A 327 1.59 -10.55 -14.19
C LEU A 327 1.87 -11.77 -13.32
N ARG A 328 3.13 -12.18 -13.27
CA ARG A 328 3.64 -13.18 -12.33
C ARG A 328 4.06 -12.46 -11.05
N THR A 329 3.29 -12.68 -9.99
CA THR A 329 3.47 -11.89 -8.75
C THR A 329 4.64 -12.33 -7.89
N GLY A 330 5.07 -13.59 -8.04
CA GLY A 330 6.00 -14.23 -7.12
C GLY A 330 5.39 -14.52 -5.74
N ASP A 331 4.12 -14.23 -5.54
CA ASP A 331 3.39 -14.58 -4.33
C ASP A 331 2.62 -15.90 -4.56
N LEU A 332 2.50 -16.72 -3.52
CA LEU A 332 1.79 -18.00 -3.52
C LEU A 332 0.42 -17.86 -2.87
N GLY A 333 -0.55 -18.63 -3.37
CA GLY A 333 -1.89 -18.59 -2.80
C GLY A 333 -2.86 -19.59 -3.42
N SER A 334 -4.09 -19.52 -2.98
CA SER A 334 -5.21 -20.34 -3.47
C SER A 334 -6.48 -19.52 -3.57
N LEU A 335 -7.42 -19.98 -4.39
CA LEU A 335 -8.79 -19.45 -4.44
C LEU A 335 -9.72 -20.44 -3.74
N ASP A 336 -10.58 -19.94 -2.85
CA ASP A 336 -11.62 -20.75 -2.23
C ASP A 336 -12.81 -20.99 -3.20
N ALA A 337 -13.81 -21.79 -2.76
CA ALA A 337 -14.98 -22.12 -3.56
C ALA A 337 -15.83 -20.89 -3.98
N ARG A 338 -15.64 -19.75 -3.33
CA ARG A 338 -16.27 -18.47 -3.67
C ARG A 338 -15.37 -17.56 -4.51
N GLY A 339 -14.19 -18.05 -4.95
CA GLY A 339 -13.22 -17.28 -5.72
C GLY A 339 -12.47 -16.23 -4.90
N ARG A 340 -12.45 -16.32 -3.57
CA ARG A 340 -11.72 -15.40 -2.70
C ARG A 340 -10.28 -15.86 -2.54
N LEU A 341 -9.35 -14.92 -2.61
CA LEU A 341 -7.90 -15.19 -2.56
C LEU A 341 -7.41 -15.40 -1.12
N ARG A 342 -6.65 -16.47 -0.92
CA ARG A 342 -5.81 -16.69 0.26
C ARG A 342 -4.35 -16.63 -0.17
N VAL A 343 -3.60 -15.70 0.39
CA VAL A 343 -2.16 -15.58 0.17
C VAL A 343 -1.45 -16.43 1.22
N THR A 344 -0.60 -17.35 0.77
CA THR A 344 0.12 -18.29 1.64
C THR A 344 1.58 -17.92 1.85
N GLY A 345 2.16 -17.08 0.99
CA GLY A 345 3.54 -16.64 1.15
C GLY A 345 4.15 -16.06 -0.12
N ARG A 346 5.49 -16.01 -0.14
CA ARG A 346 6.27 -15.66 -1.32
C ARG A 346 7.07 -16.84 -1.80
N LYS A 347 7.12 -17.02 -3.10
CA LYS A 347 7.90 -18.08 -3.77
C LYS A 347 9.38 -18.00 -3.41
N ALA A 348 9.94 -16.78 -3.37
CA ALA A 348 11.32 -16.53 -2.99
C ALA A 348 11.64 -16.78 -1.50
N ASP A 349 10.62 -16.81 -0.65
CA ASP A 349 10.76 -17.05 0.79
C ASP A 349 10.48 -18.53 1.16
N THR A 350 10.02 -19.36 0.20
CA THR A 350 9.72 -20.78 0.44
C THR A 350 10.96 -21.54 0.89
N ILE A 351 10.83 -22.23 2.01
CA ILE A 351 11.91 -23.05 2.60
C ILE A 351 11.79 -24.46 2.05
N VAL A 352 12.86 -25.00 1.51
CA VAL A 352 12.91 -26.39 1.03
C VAL A 352 13.56 -27.27 2.09
N SER A 353 12.75 -27.85 2.98
CA SER A 353 13.23 -28.64 4.12
C SER A 353 12.94 -30.13 3.93
N GLY A 354 13.97 -30.93 3.78
CA GLY A 354 13.83 -32.38 3.59
C GLY A 354 13.11 -32.77 2.29
N GLY A 355 13.14 -31.90 1.27
CA GLY A 355 12.46 -32.09 -0.01
C GLY A 355 11.00 -31.58 -0.01
N GLU A 356 10.50 -31.05 1.11
CA GLU A 356 9.15 -30.49 1.25
C GLU A 356 9.20 -28.96 1.25
N ASN A 357 8.23 -28.35 0.61
CA ASN A 357 8.06 -26.89 0.58
C ASN A 357 7.34 -26.42 1.85
N VAL A 358 7.97 -25.50 2.59
CA VAL A 358 7.39 -24.86 3.80
C VAL A 358 7.22 -23.37 3.54
N ALA A 359 5.99 -22.91 3.65
CA ALA A 359 5.69 -21.47 3.61
C ALA A 359 5.98 -20.84 4.98
N PRO A 360 6.92 -19.88 5.10
CA PRO A 360 7.20 -19.23 6.38
C PRO A 360 5.98 -18.65 7.06
N ALA A 361 5.09 -18.00 6.30
CA ALA A 361 3.89 -17.35 6.84
C ALA A 361 2.91 -18.33 7.54
N GLU A 362 2.88 -19.60 7.12
CA GLU A 362 2.05 -20.63 7.77
C GLU A 362 2.59 -20.96 9.17
N VAL A 363 3.90 -21.08 9.29
CA VAL A 363 4.56 -21.38 10.57
C VAL A 363 4.52 -20.14 11.48
N GLU A 364 4.74 -18.96 10.92
CA GLU A 364 4.62 -17.66 11.62
C GLU A 364 3.23 -17.49 12.22
N ALA A 365 2.17 -17.78 11.45
CA ALA A 365 0.79 -17.66 11.92
C ALA A 365 0.48 -18.57 13.13
N VAL A 366 1.03 -19.79 13.11
CA VAL A 366 0.87 -20.73 14.25
C VAL A 366 1.65 -20.23 15.47
N LEU A 367 2.89 -19.78 15.31
CA LEU A 367 3.66 -19.21 16.40
C LEU A 367 3.01 -17.97 17.01
N GLU A 368 2.50 -17.07 16.17
CA GLU A 368 1.81 -15.84 16.61
C GLU A 368 0.45 -16.10 17.29
N ALA A 369 -0.15 -17.27 17.08
CA ALA A 369 -1.35 -17.69 17.80
C ALA A 369 -1.05 -18.09 19.28
N HIS A 370 0.21 -18.32 19.63
CA HIS A 370 0.60 -18.62 21.01
C HIS A 370 0.48 -17.37 21.88
N PRO A 371 -0.18 -17.43 23.07
CA PRO A 371 -0.45 -16.26 23.92
C PRO A 371 0.79 -15.44 24.32
N GLY A 372 1.93 -16.11 24.48
CA GLY A 372 3.19 -15.48 24.87
C GLY A 372 3.97 -14.84 23.71
N VAL A 373 3.58 -15.09 22.46
CA VAL A 373 4.30 -14.59 21.29
C VAL A 373 3.75 -13.22 20.88
N ARG A 374 4.67 -12.26 20.66
CA ARG A 374 4.35 -10.94 20.14
C ARG A 374 4.52 -10.87 18.62
N GLU A 375 5.62 -11.43 18.11
CA GLU A 375 5.97 -11.46 16.68
C GLU A 375 6.76 -12.75 16.41
N ALA A 376 6.65 -13.28 15.20
CA ALA A 376 7.49 -14.39 14.74
C ALA A 376 8.02 -14.12 13.33
N ALA A 377 9.23 -14.60 13.05
CA ALA A 377 9.80 -14.67 11.71
C ALA A 377 10.34 -16.06 11.47
N VAL A 378 10.06 -16.62 10.30
CA VAL A 378 10.51 -17.95 9.91
C VAL A 378 11.31 -17.86 8.61
N LEU A 379 12.44 -18.55 8.57
CA LEU A 379 13.36 -18.58 7.43
C LEU A 379 14.05 -19.94 7.31
N GLY A 380 14.51 -20.26 6.11
CA GLY A 380 15.38 -21.41 5.86
C GLY A 380 16.82 -21.08 6.21
N ARG A 381 17.50 -21.95 6.97
CA ARG A 381 18.95 -21.88 7.14
C ARG A 381 19.59 -23.12 6.54
N PRO A 382 20.73 -22.97 5.85
CA PRO A 382 21.43 -24.13 5.29
C PRO A 382 21.69 -25.19 6.38
N ASP A 383 21.31 -26.43 6.09
CA ASP A 383 21.44 -27.56 7.00
C ASP A 383 21.85 -28.83 6.25
N PRO A 384 22.90 -29.55 6.69
CA PRO A 384 23.40 -30.73 5.99
C PRO A 384 22.40 -31.89 5.88
N ARG A 385 21.44 -31.98 6.81
CA ARG A 385 20.44 -33.06 6.87
C ARG A 385 19.16 -32.72 6.09
N TRP A 386 18.75 -31.45 6.14
CA TRP A 386 17.46 -31.03 5.63
C TRP A 386 17.55 -30.22 4.32
N GLY A 387 18.79 -29.88 3.85
CA GLY A 387 19.02 -28.88 2.82
C GLY A 387 18.82 -27.47 3.42
N GLU A 388 17.60 -27.17 3.88
CA GLU A 388 17.30 -26.02 4.72
C GLU A 388 16.56 -26.46 5.99
N ALA A 389 17.01 -25.99 7.15
CA ALA A 389 16.30 -26.14 8.42
C ALA A 389 15.28 -25.00 8.58
N VAL A 390 14.04 -25.34 8.83
CA VAL A 390 13.02 -24.36 9.24
C VAL A 390 13.47 -23.74 10.57
N THR A 391 13.82 -22.46 10.55
CA THR A 391 14.31 -21.69 11.69
C THR A 391 13.32 -20.60 12.06
N ALA A 392 12.90 -20.55 13.32
CA ALA A 392 12.02 -19.52 13.84
C ALA A 392 12.77 -18.56 14.75
N ILE A 393 12.51 -17.25 14.62
CA ILE A 393 12.92 -16.21 15.54
C ILE A 393 11.63 -15.62 16.12
N VAL A 394 11.47 -15.71 17.42
CA VAL A 394 10.24 -15.36 18.13
C VAL A 394 10.52 -14.22 19.09
N VAL A 395 9.69 -13.21 19.06
CA VAL A 395 9.71 -12.11 20.03
C VAL A 395 8.65 -12.37 21.09
N ALA A 396 9.07 -12.47 22.34
CA ALA A 396 8.18 -12.67 23.47
C ALA A 396 7.35 -11.41 23.77
N ARG A 397 6.18 -11.58 24.36
CA ARG A 397 5.45 -10.47 24.97
C ARG A 397 6.15 -10.00 26.22
N PRO A 398 6.10 -8.70 26.56
CA PRO A 398 6.74 -8.19 27.77
C PRO A 398 6.28 -8.94 29.03
N GLY A 399 7.25 -9.40 29.84
CA GLY A 399 7.00 -10.11 31.10
C GLY A 399 6.58 -11.57 30.95
N ILE A 400 6.64 -12.15 29.76
CA ILE A 400 6.37 -13.57 29.54
C ILE A 400 7.68 -14.28 29.21
N GLU A 401 8.04 -15.28 29.98
CA GLU A 401 9.12 -16.23 29.67
C GLU A 401 8.56 -17.31 28.75
N LEU A 402 9.25 -17.58 27.65
CA LEU A 402 8.91 -18.60 26.66
C LEU A 402 10.01 -19.65 26.61
N GLU A 403 9.60 -20.91 26.48
CA GLU A 403 10.51 -22.01 26.26
C GLU A 403 10.43 -22.48 24.79
N ALA A 404 11.60 -22.76 24.19
CA ALA A 404 11.65 -23.21 22.79
C ALA A 404 10.88 -24.53 22.58
N GLU A 405 10.88 -25.40 23.55
CA GLU A 405 10.21 -26.70 23.48
C GLU A 405 8.68 -26.56 23.57
N GLU A 406 8.17 -25.60 24.36
CA GLU A 406 6.77 -25.24 24.43
C GLU A 406 6.27 -24.77 23.07
N LEU A 407 7.02 -23.87 22.40
CA LEU A 407 6.67 -23.36 21.08
C LEU A 407 6.74 -24.44 19.99
N ARG A 408 7.70 -25.39 20.08
CA ARG A 408 7.74 -26.54 19.19
C ARG A 408 6.54 -27.45 19.38
N ALA A 409 6.17 -27.74 20.62
CA ALA A 409 5.00 -28.55 20.96
C ALA A 409 3.72 -27.87 20.44
N HIS A 410 3.59 -26.54 20.59
CA HIS A 410 2.49 -25.75 20.04
C HIS A 410 2.42 -25.88 18.50
N CYS A 411 3.56 -25.74 17.80
CA CYS A 411 3.64 -25.95 16.36
C CYS A 411 3.28 -27.39 15.95
N ALA A 412 3.76 -28.38 16.68
CA ALA A 412 3.51 -29.79 16.37
C ALA A 412 2.03 -30.18 16.53
N GLY A 413 1.29 -29.47 17.37
CA GLY A 413 -0.15 -29.65 17.51
C GLY A 413 -0.99 -29.11 16.33
N ALA A 414 -0.41 -28.24 15.50
CA ALA A 414 -1.11 -27.56 14.41
C ALA A 414 -0.51 -27.77 13.02
N LEU A 415 0.75 -28.21 12.92
CA LEU A 415 1.50 -28.32 11.68
C LEU A 415 2.01 -29.74 11.44
N ALA A 416 2.20 -30.09 10.16
CA ALA A 416 2.93 -31.28 9.77
C ALA A 416 4.37 -31.27 10.29
N ALA A 417 4.91 -32.43 10.66
CA ALA A 417 6.22 -32.56 11.35
C ALA A 417 7.40 -31.89 10.59
N PHE A 418 7.37 -31.88 9.26
CA PHE A 418 8.42 -31.24 8.45
C PHE A 418 8.38 -29.70 8.55
N LYS A 419 7.22 -29.09 8.86
CA LYS A 419 7.03 -27.64 9.04
C LYS A 419 7.42 -27.14 10.43
N VAL A 420 7.49 -28.04 11.42
CA VAL A 420 7.86 -27.65 12.80
C VAL A 420 9.29 -27.12 12.82
N PRO A 421 9.54 -25.94 13.43
CA PRO A 421 10.87 -25.34 13.48
C PRO A 421 11.91 -26.26 14.08
N LYS A 422 13.01 -26.52 13.33
CA LYS A 422 14.16 -27.31 13.78
C LYS A 422 15.05 -26.49 14.70
N GLN A 423 15.13 -25.19 14.41
CA GLN A 423 15.85 -24.22 15.23
C GLN A 423 14.86 -23.12 15.66
N LEU A 424 14.96 -22.71 16.93
CA LEU A 424 14.09 -21.68 17.50
C LEU A 424 14.92 -20.78 18.41
N ARG A 425 14.88 -19.49 18.10
CA ARG A 425 15.52 -18.43 18.88
C ARG A 425 14.46 -17.52 19.45
N ILE A 426 14.50 -17.28 20.75
CA ILE A 426 13.63 -16.33 21.45
C ILE A 426 14.44 -15.06 21.70
N THR A 427 13.83 -13.90 21.53
CA THR A 427 14.43 -12.57 21.72
C THR A 427 13.41 -11.58 22.22
N ASP A 428 13.88 -10.54 22.93
CA ASP A 428 13.07 -9.38 23.31
C ASP A 428 13.19 -8.23 22.30
N GLU A 429 14.18 -8.32 21.39
CA GLU A 429 14.41 -7.32 20.36
C GLU A 429 13.34 -7.40 19.25
N PRO A 430 12.82 -6.25 18.78
CA PRO A 430 11.88 -6.25 17.66
C PRO A 430 12.54 -6.75 16.37
N LEU A 431 11.77 -7.49 15.56
CA LEU A 431 12.25 -7.99 14.27
C LEU A 431 12.59 -6.85 13.30
N PRO A 432 13.68 -6.98 12.51
CA PRO A 432 14.08 -5.98 11.53
C PRO A 432 13.01 -5.84 10.44
N ARG A 433 12.66 -4.59 10.13
CA ARG A 433 11.62 -4.28 9.14
C ARG A 433 12.03 -3.12 8.26
N THR A 434 11.53 -3.13 7.04
CA THR A 434 11.59 -1.95 6.18
C THR A 434 10.84 -0.78 6.83
N ARG A 435 11.09 0.42 6.35
CA ARG A 435 10.37 1.62 6.79
C ARG A 435 8.86 1.55 6.52
N SER A 436 8.45 0.78 5.52
CA SER A 436 7.03 0.47 5.25
C SER A 436 6.44 -0.61 6.17
N GLY A 437 7.24 -1.17 7.10
CA GLY A 437 6.81 -2.18 8.07
C GLY A 437 6.96 -3.63 7.61
N LYS A 438 7.50 -3.88 6.41
CA LYS A 438 7.71 -5.23 5.88
C LYS A 438 8.92 -5.89 6.53
N LEU A 439 8.81 -7.16 6.92
CA LEU A 439 9.88 -7.95 7.55
C LEU A 439 11.10 -8.08 6.62
N LEU A 440 12.29 -7.82 7.15
CA LEU A 440 13.58 -7.95 6.46
C LEU A 440 14.23 -9.29 6.80
N ARG A 441 13.74 -10.39 6.21
CA ARG A 441 14.25 -11.75 6.49
C ARG A 441 15.76 -11.88 6.23
N ARG A 442 16.31 -11.16 5.26
CA ARG A 442 17.74 -11.16 4.95
C ARG A 442 18.64 -10.67 6.11
N GLU A 443 18.10 -9.86 7.01
CA GLU A 443 18.82 -9.36 8.20
C GLU A 443 18.71 -10.31 9.39
N LEU A 444 17.91 -11.36 9.25
CA LEU A 444 17.71 -12.42 10.24
C LEU A 444 18.51 -13.70 9.89
N ALA A 445 19.04 -13.78 8.67
CA ALA A 445 19.76 -14.93 8.14
C ALA A 445 21.14 -15.15 8.81
#